data_acbdea9a7c614a213833ff5f09b55f08
#
_entry.id   acbdea9a7c614a213833ff5f09b55f08
#
_cell.length_a   1.000
_cell.length_b   1.000
_cell.length_c   1.000
_cell.angle_alpha   90.00
_cell.angle_beta   90.00
_cell.angle_gamma   90.00
#
_symmetry.space_group_name_H-M   'P 1'
#
loop_
_entity.id
_entity.type
_entity.pdbx_description
1 polymer ?
#
loop_
_entity_poly.entity_id
_entity_poly.type
_entity_poly.pdbx_seq_one_letter_code
_entity_poly.pdbx_strand_id
1 'polypeptide(L)'
;MVCRDRLCGGHDSQCAKLVGVTNKDLRRRDVAAIIDHTLLKPEATRADAEATVAEAARLGVLAVCLSPSMLPIDTGELRTCVVAGFPSGKHHSLVKAAEARLAVDSGADEIDMVIDVGAAVDGRFDEVFADVLTVREAVGDDTLLKVIIESAALLQFAGPDTVTEVCRRAERAGASMVKTSTGFHPAGGASVEAVRLMRAAVSDRVGVKASGGIRTAEAAAELIAGGATRLGLSASAAVLDGFPE
;
A
#
# COMPACT_ATOMS: atom_id res chain seq x y z
N MET A 1 -0.73 4.77 -30.21
CA MET A 1 -2.05 5.13 -29.71
C MET A 1 -2.84 3.85 -29.64
N VAL A 2 -2.70 3.12 -28.51
CA VAL A 2 -3.44 1.89 -28.23
C VAL A 2 -4.29 2.21 -27.01
N CYS A 3 -5.58 2.37 -27.25
CA CYS A 3 -6.58 2.59 -26.22
C CYS A 3 -6.68 1.30 -25.37
N ARG A 4 -6.22 1.34 -24.12
CA ARG A 4 -6.48 0.28 -23.15
C ARG A 4 -7.79 0.63 -22.44
N ASP A 5 -8.89 0.12 -22.98
CA ASP A 5 -10.17 0.05 -22.25
C ASP A 5 -10.04 -0.97 -21.10
N ARG A 6 -9.53 -0.52 -19.97
CA ARG A 6 -9.69 -1.21 -18.69
C ARG A 6 -10.62 -0.39 -17.82
N LEU A 7 -11.91 -0.50 -18.15
CA LEU A 7 -12.96 0.15 -17.40
C LEU A 7 -13.12 -0.42 -16.00
N CYS A 8 -13.26 0.50 -15.06
CA CYS A 8 -13.77 0.34 -13.71
C CYS A 8 -14.98 -0.60 -13.66
N GLY A 9 -14.90 -1.71 -12.96
CA GLY A 9 -16.08 -2.52 -12.70
C GLY A 9 -15.75 -3.90 -12.16
N GLY A 10 -15.81 -4.07 -10.84
CA GLY A 10 -15.97 -5.39 -10.25
C GLY A 10 -15.05 -5.79 -9.10
N HIS A 11 -13.93 -5.13 -8.86
CA HIS A 11 -12.99 -5.56 -7.80
C HIS A 11 -13.21 -4.88 -6.44
N ASP A 12 -13.81 -3.68 -6.39
CA ASP A 12 -14.12 -3.00 -5.12
C ASP A 12 -15.19 -3.74 -4.29
N SER A 13 -16.06 -4.51 -4.93
CA SER A 13 -17.10 -5.27 -4.23
C SER A 13 -16.55 -6.52 -3.50
N GLN A 14 -15.35 -7.01 -3.85
CA GLN A 14 -14.74 -8.16 -3.18
C GLN A 14 -13.97 -7.75 -1.92
N CYS A 15 -13.30 -6.59 -1.93
CA CYS A 15 -12.60 -6.06 -0.75
C CYS A 15 -13.56 -5.76 0.42
N ALA A 16 -14.76 -5.26 0.13
CA ALA A 16 -15.76 -4.97 1.16
C ALA A 16 -16.32 -6.24 1.85
N LYS A 17 -16.20 -7.42 1.23
CA LYS A 17 -16.74 -8.68 1.76
C LYS A 17 -15.86 -9.34 2.82
N LEU A 18 -14.61 -8.93 2.97
CA LEU A 18 -13.68 -9.54 3.93
C LEU A 18 -13.70 -8.87 5.31
N VAL A 19 -14.29 -7.69 5.44
CA VAL A 19 -14.43 -7.00 6.73
C VAL A 19 -15.49 -7.72 7.58
N GLY A 20 -15.08 -8.27 8.72
CA GLY A 20 -15.98 -9.03 9.62
C GLY A 20 -16.00 -10.55 9.39
N VAL A 21 -15.23 -11.06 8.42
CA VAL A 21 -15.06 -12.51 8.19
C VAL A 21 -14.18 -13.10 9.29
N THR A 22 -14.56 -14.25 9.85
CA THR A 22 -13.71 -14.93 10.83
C THR A 22 -12.55 -15.64 10.14
N ASN A 23 -11.43 -15.83 10.83
CA ASN A 23 -10.22 -16.48 10.31
C ASN A 23 -10.48 -17.85 9.64
N LYS A 24 -11.58 -18.52 10.02
CA LYS A 24 -11.96 -19.85 9.51
C LYS A 24 -12.61 -19.81 8.12
N ASP A 25 -13.06 -18.64 7.69
CA ASP A 25 -13.81 -18.48 6.45
C ASP A 25 -12.94 -17.95 5.29
N LEU A 26 -11.71 -17.48 5.61
CA LEU A 26 -10.77 -16.97 4.60
C LEU A 26 -10.19 -18.12 3.77
N ARG A 27 -10.33 -18.02 2.45
CA ARG A 27 -9.73 -18.94 1.49
C ARG A 27 -8.47 -18.34 0.87
N ARG A 28 -7.55 -19.20 0.46
CA ARG A 28 -6.31 -18.81 -0.24
C ARG A 28 -6.57 -17.79 -1.36
N ARG A 29 -7.55 -18.05 -2.22
CA ARG A 29 -7.93 -17.17 -3.34
C ARG A 29 -8.42 -15.79 -2.90
N ASP A 30 -9.15 -15.71 -1.78
CA ASP A 30 -9.71 -14.46 -1.28
C ASP A 30 -8.61 -13.58 -0.71
N VAL A 31 -7.63 -14.19 -0.03
CA VAL A 31 -6.44 -13.50 0.48
C VAL A 31 -5.50 -13.10 -0.67
N ALA A 32 -5.27 -13.98 -1.65
CA ALA A 32 -4.46 -13.65 -2.83
C ALA A 32 -4.98 -12.41 -3.56
N ALA A 33 -6.31 -12.28 -3.69
CA ALA A 33 -6.97 -11.15 -4.37
C ALA A 33 -6.77 -9.78 -3.68
N ILE A 34 -6.16 -9.73 -2.49
CA ILE A 34 -5.83 -8.49 -1.77
C ILE A 34 -4.34 -8.34 -1.47
N ILE A 35 -3.47 -9.12 -2.12
CA ILE A 35 -2.01 -9.05 -1.91
C ILE A 35 -1.34 -8.21 -2.99
N ASP A 36 -0.46 -7.30 -2.55
CA ASP A 36 0.59 -6.70 -3.36
C ASP A 36 1.89 -7.46 -3.07
N HIS A 37 2.33 -8.33 -3.99
CA HIS A 37 3.60 -9.05 -3.86
C HIS A 37 4.76 -8.09 -4.08
N THR A 38 5.67 -7.97 -3.11
CA THR A 38 6.52 -6.78 -2.96
C THR A 38 8.00 -7.10 -3.03
N LEU A 39 8.74 -6.38 -3.88
CA LEU A 39 10.20 -6.36 -3.96
C LEU A 39 10.71 -4.91 -3.94
N LEU A 40 11.30 -4.48 -2.80
CA LEU A 40 11.79 -3.11 -2.60
C LEU A 40 13.21 -3.05 -2.04
N LYS A 41 13.94 -4.18 -2.03
CA LYS A 41 15.33 -4.22 -1.57
C LYS A 41 16.21 -3.32 -2.44
N PRO A 42 17.08 -2.48 -1.87
CA PRO A 42 17.95 -1.58 -2.65
C PRO A 42 18.87 -2.30 -3.63
N GLU A 43 19.29 -3.52 -3.31
CA GLU A 43 20.14 -4.36 -4.14
C GLU A 43 19.40 -5.17 -5.21
N ALA A 44 18.05 -5.08 -5.27
CA ALA A 44 17.27 -5.84 -6.24
C ALA A 44 17.62 -5.47 -7.68
N THR A 45 17.82 -6.50 -8.49
CA THR A 45 18.12 -6.36 -9.91
C THR A 45 16.87 -6.42 -10.79
N ARG A 46 17.02 -6.13 -12.06
CA ARG A 46 15.95 -6.29 -13.05
C ARG A 46 15.46 -7.73 -13.12
N ALA A 47 16.38 -8.70 -13.07
CA ALA A 47 16.04 -10.12 -13.08
C ALA A 47 15.23 -10.53 -11.83
N ASP A 48 15.54 -9.94 -10.67
CA ASP A 48 14.75 -10.16 -9.44
C ASP A 48 13.31 -9.59 -9.57
N ALA A 49 13.17 -8.44 -10.21
CA ALA A 49 11.86 -7.86 -10.48
C ALA A 49 11.02 -8.74 -11.43
N GLU A 50 11.62 -9.25 -12.51
CA GLU A 50 10.98 -10.18 -13.45
C GLU A 50 10.58 -11.49 -12.78
N ALA A 51 11.45 -12.04 -11.92
CA ALA A 51 11.16 -13.25 -11.13
C ALA A 51 10.00 -12.99 -10.13
N THR A 52 9.97 -11.81 -9.51
CA THR A 52 8.88 -11.38 -8.59
C THR A 52 7.54 -11.28 -9.33
N VAL A 53 7.52 -10.72 -10.54
CA VAL A 53 6.31 -10.68 -11.40
C VAL A 53 5.85 -12.10 -11.73
N ALA A 54 6.75 -12.99 -12.14
CA ALA A 54 6.42 -14.37 -12.46
C ALA A 54 5.86 -15.13 -11.23
N GLU A 55 6.43 -14.91 -10.05
CA GLU A 55 5.91 -15.47 -8.79
C GLU A 55 4.53 -14.92 -8.44
N ALA A 56 4.33 -13.61 -8.54
CA ALA A 56 3.05 -12.96 -8.31
C ALA A 56 1.94 -13.53 -9.20
N ALA A 57 2.21 -13.69 -10.49
CA ALA A 57 1.28 -14.30 -11.45
C ALA A 57 0.94 -15.76 -11.09
N ARG A 58 1.95 -16.57 -10.73
CA ARG A 58 1.76 -17.96 -10.30
C ARG A 58 0.93 -18.10 -9.03
N LEU A 59 1.10 -17.15 -8.10
CA LEU A 59 0.33 -17.11 -6.84
C LEU A 59 -1.09 -16.58 -7.00
N GLY A 60 -1.41 -15.97 -8.15
CA GLY A 60 -2.71 -15.35 -8.42
C GLY A 60 -3.01 -14.14 -7.56
N VAL A 61 -1.97 -13.39 -7.14
CA VAL A 61 -2.13 -12.18 -6.33
C VAL A 61 -2.62 -11.00 -7.18
N LEU A 62 -3.09 -9.94 -6.51
CA LEU A 62 -3.68 -8.78 -7.17
C LEU A 62 -2.66 -7.91 -7.89
N ALA A 63 -1.53 -7.64 -7.24
CA ALA A 63 -0.55 -6.68 -7.72
C ALA A 63 0.89 -7.11 -7.42
N VAL A 64 1.82 -6.54 -8.18
CA VAL A 64 3.24 -6.51 -7.83
C VAL A 64 3.62 -5.10 -7.40
N CYS A 65 4.43 -4.96 -6.33
CA CYS A 65 4.89 -3.67 -5.82
C CYS A 65 6.41 -3.56 -5.95
N LEU A 66 6.88 -2.58 -6.71
CA LEU A 66 8.28 -2.42 -7.12
C LEU A 66 8.81 -0.99 -6.87
N SER A 67 10.12 -0.83 -6.98
CA SER A 67 10.77 0.48 -7.06
C SER A 67 10.55 1.12 -8.44
N PRO A 68 10.45 2.46 -8.55
CA PRO A 68 10.17 3.14 -9.83
C PRO A 68 11.23 2.89 -10.91
N SER A 69 12.49 2.65 -10.53
CA SER A 69 13.59 2.32 -11.43
C SER A 69 13.43 0.98 -12.16
N MET A 70 12.47 0.14 -11.74
CA MET A 70 12.17 -1.14 -12.39
C MET A 70 11.20 -1.00 -13.57
N LEU A 71 10.59 0.18 -13.75
CA LEU A 71 9.71 0.44 -14.90
C LEU A 71 10.47 0.90 -16.16
N PRO A 72 9.93 0.64 -17.35
CA PRO A 72 8.75 -0.20 -17.61
C PRO A 72 9.05 -1.70 -17.44
N ILE A 73 8.06 -2.46 -16.96
CA ILE A 73 8.13 -3.93 -16.82
C ILE A 73 6.78 -4.52 -17.26
N ASP A 74 6.82 -5.67 -17.94
CA ASP A 74 5.58 -6.38 -18.31
C ASP A 74 5.08 -7.19 -17.11
N THR A 75 3.93 -6.79 -16.57
CA THR A 75 3.27 -7.44 -15.42
C THR A 75 2.07 -8.30 -15.84
N GLY A 76 1.80 -8.42 -17.13
CA GLY A 76 0.64 -9.16 -17.64
C GLY A 76 -0.68 -8.58 -17.13
N GLU A 77 -1.47 -9.39 -16.42
CA GLU A 77 -2.76 -9.00 -15.84
C GLU A 77 -2.65 -8.43 -14.41
N LEU A 78 -1.47 -8.51 -13.78
CA LEU A 78 -1.26 -7.96 -12.45
C LEU A 78 -1.31 -6.43 -12.48
N ARG A 79 -1.82 -5.83 -11.43
CA ARG A 79 -1.67 -4.39 -11.22
C ARG A 79 -0.21 -4.06 -10.91
N THR A 80 0.28 -2.99 -11.49
CA THR A 80 1.63 -2.48 -11.26
C THR A 80 1.58 -1.39 -10.20
N CYS A 81 2.02 -1.69 -8.99
CA CYS A 81 2.17 -0.73 -7.90
C CYS A 81 3.63 -0.26 -7.82
N VAL A 82 3.84 1.04 -7.60
CA VAL A 82 5.18 1.62 -7.48
C VAL A 82 5.24 2.56 -6.29
N VAL A 83 6.38 2.57 -5.59
CA VAL A 83 6.58 3.48 -4.45
C VAL A 83 7.07 4.85 -4.89
N ALA A 84 6.78 5.90 -4.09
CA ALA A 84 7.28 7.26 -4.30
C ALA A 84 7.74 7.89 -2.96
N GLY A 85 8.86 8.61 -2.99
CA GLY A 85 9.48 9.18 -1.79
C GLY A 85 10.00 8.13 -0.81
N PHE A 86 10.24 6.92 -1.29
CA PHE A 86 10.49 5.74 -0.48
C PHE A 86 11.99 5.52 -0.18
N PRO A 87 12.37 5.00 1.02
CA PRO A 87 11.48 4.71 2.15
C PRO A 87 11.32 5.88 3.14
N SER A 88 12.12 6.94 3.05
CA SER A 88 12.27 7.93 4.11
C SER A 88 11.14 8.96 4.18
N GLY A 89 10.42 9.21 3.09
CA GLY A 89 9.44 10.29 2.97
C GLY A 89 10.03 11.71 3.01
N LYS A 90 11.37 11.86 3.11
CA LYS A 90 12.07 13.14 3.30
C LYS A 90 12.35 13.92 2.01
N HIS A 91 11.84 13.47 0.90
CA HIS A 91 11.93 14.20 -0.37
C HIS A 91 10.96 15.39 -0.38
N HIS A 92 11.34 16.45 -1.06
CA HIS A 92 10.42 17.57 -1.31
C HIS A 92 9.16 17.08 -2.06
N SER A 93 7.99 17.63 -1.74
CA SER A 93 6.70 17.20 -2.32
C SER A 93 6.70 17.19 -3.85
N LEU A 94 7.30 18.20 -4.49
CA LEU A 94 7.45 18.25 -5.96
C LEU A 94 8.33 17.13 -6.52
N VAL A 95 9.33 16.66 -5.77
CA VAL A 95 10.16 15.51 -6.18
C VAL A 95 9.37 14.22 -6.10
N LYS A 96 8.59 14.01 -5.02
CA LYS A 96 7.67 12.87 -4.89
C LYS A 96 6.61 12.88 -6.00
N ALA A 97 6.05 14.04 -6.30
CA ALA A 97 5.06 14.22 -7.37
C ALA A 97 5.64 13.89 -8.74
N ALA A 98 6.86 14.37 -9.03
CA ALA A 98 7.55 14.08 -10.29
C ALA A 98 7.89 12.59 -10.43
N GLU A 99 8.36 11.94 -9.35
CA GLU A 99 8.63 10.50 -9.31
C GLU A 99 7.35 9.68 -9.55
N ALA A 100 6.27 10.03 -8.85
CA ALA A 100 4.98 9.37 -8.99
C ALA A 100 4.40 9.55 -10.40
N ARG A 101 4.47 10.76 -10.96
CA ARG A 101 4.02 11.05 -12.33
C ARG A 101 4.80 10.24 -13.36
N LEU A 102 6.14 10.22 -13.24
CA LEU A 102 7.00 9.45 -14.13
C LEU A 102 6.69 7.94 -14.05
N ALA A 103 6.40 7.42 -12.85
CA ALA A 103 6.00 6.03 -12.67
C ALA A 103 4.68 5.72 -13.38
N VAL A 104 3.67 6.59 -13.26
CA VAL A 104 2.39 6.45 -13.98
C VAL A 104 2.59 6.50 -15.49
N ASP A 105 3.37 7.46 -16.00
CA ASP A 105 3.70 7.56 -17.43
C ASP A 105 4.48 6.34 -17.93
N SER A 106 5.16 5.61 -17.03
CA SER A 106 5.90 4.38 -17.31
C SER A 106 5.08 3.10 -17.12
N GLY A 107 3.79 3.21 -16.78
CA GLY A 107 2.84 2.10 -16.71
C GLY A 107 2.44 1.65 -15.30
N ALA A 108 2.69 2.44 -14.25
CA ALA A 108 2.15 2.15 -12.93
C ALA A 108 0.63 2.41 -12.89
N ASP A 109 -0.13 1.46 -12.32
CA ASP A 109 -1.57 1.58 -12.05
C ASP A 109 -1.82 2.20 -10.66
N GLU A 110 -0.89 1.98 -9.72
CA GLU A 110 -1.01 2.34 -8.31
C GLU A 110 0.30 2.96 -7.79
N ILE A 111 0.17 3.98 -6.95
CA ILE A 111 1.32 4.65 -6.29
C ILE A 111 1.22 4.52 -4.78
N ASP A 112 2.28 4.06 -4.13
CA ASP A 112 2.45 4.03 -2.67
C ASP A 112 3.43 5.13 -2.24
N MET A 113 2.95 6.33 -1.92
CA MET A 113 3.81 7.44 -1.47
C MET A 113 4.09 7.38 0.02
N VAL A 114 5.26 7.84 0.45
CA VAL A 114 5.61 8.00 1.87
C VAL A 114 5.47 9.47 2.27
N ILE A 115 4.76 9.74 3.38
CA ILE A 115 4.67 11.10 3.95
C ILE A 115 6.00 11.55 4.56
N ASP A 116 6.16 12.85 4.85
CA ASP A 116 7.18 13.30 5.79
C ASP A 116 6.76 12.94 7.23
N VAL A 117 7.29 11.79 7.72
CA VAL A 117 6.99 11.29 9.07
C VAL A 117 7.39 12.29 10.16
N GLY A 118 8.49 13.02 9.97
CA GLY A 118 8.91 14.04 10.91
C GLY A 118 7.96 15.23 10.98
N ALA A 119 7.36 15.64 9.86
CA ALA A 119 6.32 16.67 9.85
C ALA A 119 5.08 16.19 10.62
N ALA A 120 4.70 14.91 10.45
CA ALA A 120 3.59 14.32 11.19
C ALA A 120 3.85 14.25 12.70
N VAL A 121 5.05 13.82 13.11
CA VAL A 121 5.48 13.77 14.53
C VAL A 121 5.49 15.16 15.17
N ASP A 122 5.87 16.19 14.40
CA ASP A 122 5.92 17.59 14.83
C ASP A 122 4.55 18.29 14.79
N GLY A 123 3.47 17.58 14.44
CA GLY A 123 2.10 18.12 14.34
C GLY A 123 1.84 19.06 13.17
N ARG A 124 2.76 19.10 12.18
CA ARG A 124 2.63 19.93 10.97
C ARG A 124 1.73 19.26 9.94
N PHE A 125 0.48 19.00 10.33
CA PHE A 125 -0.48 18.22 9.54
C PHE A 125 -0.88 18.89 8.23
N ASP A 126 -0.83 20.22 8.14
CA ASP A 126 -1.11 20.93 6.89
C ASP A 126 0.00 20.71 5.85
N GLU A 127 1.25 20.49 6.29
CA GLU A 127 2.34 20.10 5.40
C GLU A 127 2.15 18.66 4.90
N VAL A 128 1.71 17.74 5.78
CA VAL A 128 1.39 16.36 5.37
C VAL A 128 0.23 16.37 4.35
N PHE A 129 -0.82 17.18 4.59
CA PHE A 129 -1.91 17.34 3.64
C PHE A 129 -1.41 17.85 2.29
N ALA A 130 -0.61 18.91 2.28
CA ALA A 130 -0.07 19.51 1.06
C ALA A 130 0.84 18.55 0.29
N ASP A 131 1.65 17.75 1.00
CA ASP A 131 2.52 16.72 0.42
C ASP A 131 1.70 15.65 -0.34
N VAL A 132 0.65 15.12 0.30
CA VAL A 132 -0.24 14.13 -0.33
C VAL A 132 -1.02 14.75 -1.50
N LEU A 133 -1.58 15.96 -1.33
CA LEU A 133 -2.32 16.64 -2.39
C LEU A 133 -1.46 16.90 -3.62
N THR A 134 -0.21 17.33 -3.43
CA THR A 134 0.74 17.58 -4.53
C THR A 134 0.98 16.32 -5.36
N VAL A 135 1.10 15.16 -4.71
CA VAL A 135 1.24 13.88 -5.41
C VAL A 135 -0.08 13.47 -6.07
N ARG A 136 -1.23 13.64 -5.39
CA ARG A 136 -2.56 13.34 -5.97
C ARG A 136 -2.80 14.12 -7.26
N GLU A 137 -2.52 15.42 -7.26
CA GLU A 137 -2.68 16.28 -8.43
C GLU A 137 -1.76 15.83 -9.59
N ALA A 138 -0.55 15.39 -9.29
CA ALA A 138 0.41 14.94 -10.29
C ALA A 138 0.00 13.62 -10.97
N VAL A 139 -0.58 12.67 -10.22
CA VAL A 139 -0.92 11.34 -10.77
C VAL A 139 -2.35 11.27 -11.35
N GLY A 140 -3.22 12.26 -11.04
CA GLY A 140 -4.61 12.30 -11.53
C GLY A 140 -5.54 11.31 -10.80
N ASP A 141 -6.84 11.42 -11.06
CA ASP A 141 -7.87 10.68 -10.30
C ASP A 141 -7.95 9.18 -10.65
N ASP A 142 -7.50 8.80 -11.85
CA ASP A 142 -7.55 7.42 -12.33
C ASP A 142 -6.49 6.51 -11.67
N THR A 143 -5.45 7.09 -11.06
CA THR A 143 -4.39 6.34 -10.37
C THR A 143 -4.79 6.05 -8.92
N LEU A 144 -4.69 4.80 -8.47
CA LEU A 144 -4.91 4.47 -7.08
C LEU A 144 -3.73 4.94 -6.22
N LEU A 145 -3.97 5.94 -5.37
CA LEU A 145 -2.94 6.51 -4.48
C LEU A 145 -3.07 5.93 -3.08
N LYS A 146 -1.99 5.27 -2.59
CA LYS A 146 -1.88 4.81 -1.22
C LYS A 146 -0.87 5.67 -0.47
N VAL A 147 -1.19 6.05 0.76
CA VAL A 147 -0.37 6.93 1.59
C VAL A 147 0.23 6.16 2.75
N ILE A 148 1.55 5.96 2.73
CA ILE A 148 2.31 5.30 3.79
C ILE A 148 2.54 6.31 4.90
N ILE A 149 1.93 6.04 6.07
CA ILE A 149 2.00 6.93 7.23
C ILE A 149 3.07 6.54 8.24
N GLU A 150 3.71 5.39 8.09
CA GLU A 150 4.71 4.81 9.01
C GLU A 150 4.16 4.70 10.44
N SER A 151 3.01 4.02 10.57
CA SER A 151 2.18 3.99 11.77
C SER A 151 2.92 3.60 13.05
N ALA A 152 3.88 2.66 12.97
CA ALA A 152 4.67 2.26 14.14
C ALA A 152 5.52 3.41 14.68
N ALA A 153 6.12 4.22 13.79
CA ALA A 153 6.87 5.40 14.19
C ALA A 153 5.96 6.48 14.78
N LEU A 154 4.78 6.72 14.16
CA LEU A 154 3.83 7.71 14.70
C LEU A 154 3.33 7.30 16.09
N LEU A 155 2.99 6.02 16.30
CA LEU A 155 2.57 5.51 17.60
C LEU A 155 3.67 5.69 18.65
N GLN A 156 4.92 5.37 18.29
CA GLN A 156 6.05 5.44 19.20
C GLN A 156 6.41 6.89 19.59
N PHE A 157 6.39 7.82 18.64
CA PHE A 157 6.94 9.18 18.86
C PHE A 157 5.88 10.25 19.11
N ALA A 158 4.62 10.02 18.70
CA ALA A 158 3.57 11.04 18.77
C ALA A 158 2.19 10.52 19.22
N GLY A 159 2.01 9.22 19.33
CA GLY A 159 0.79 8.58 19.85
C GLY A 159 -0.36 8.39 18.85
N PRO A 160 -1.47 7.78 19.31
CA PRO A 160 -2.56 7.32 18.45
C PRO A 160 -3.36 8.46 17.80
N ASP A 161 -3.44 9.63 18.44
CA ASP A 161 -4.16 10.79 17.90
C ASP A 161 -3.47 11.29 16.62
N THR A 162 -2.13 11.24 16.56
CA THR A 162 -1.37 11.59 15.37
C THR A 162 -1.64 10.63 14.22
N VAL A 163 -1.72 9.33 14.48
CA VAL A 163 -2.12 8.33 13.45
C VAL A 163 -3.49 8.66 12.87
N THR A 164 -4.46 8.96 13.75
CA THR A 164 -5.82 9.32 13.38
C THR A 164 -5.86 10.58 12.51
N GLU A 165 -5.16 11.65 12.93
CA GLU A 165 -5.16 12.92 12.21
C GLU A 165 -4.47 12.81 10.85
N VAL A 166 -3.35 12.11 10.76
CA VAL A 166 -2.64 11.86 9.49
C VAL A 166 -3.52 11.10 8.51
N CYS A 167 -4.24 10.06 8.96
CA CYS A 167 -5.17 9.34 8.11
C CYS A 167 -6.28 10.24 7.55
N ARG A 168 -6.86 11.11 8.39
CA ARG A 168 -7.88 12.10 7.97
C ARG A 168 -7.32 13.09 6.96
N ARG A 169 -6.08 13.57 7.16
CA ARG A 169 -5.40 14.46 6.20
C ARG A 169 -5.15 13.77 4.87
N ALA A 170 -4.70 12.52 4.89
CA ALA A 170 -4.49 11.73 3.69
C ALA A 170 -5.80 11.53 2.91
N GLU A 171 -6.89 11.15 3.58
CA GLU A 171 -8.22 11.02 2.95
C GLU A 171 -8.68 12.35 2.32
N ARG A 172 -8.61 13.45 3.06
CA ARG A 172 -8.99 14.77 2.55
C ARG A 172 -8.15 15.23 1.36
N ALA A 173 -6.91 14.82 1.28
CA ALA A 173 -6.01 15.07 0.16
C ALA A 173 -6.21 14.12 -1.03
N GLY A 174 -7.20 13.22 -0.98
CA GLY A 174 -7.57 12.32 -2.08
C GLY A 174 -6.84 10.98 -2.09
N ALA A 175 -6.34 10.51 -0.94
CA ALA A 175 -5.83 9.15 -0.84
C ALA A 175 -6.95 8.12 -1.08
N SER A 176 -6.68 7.12 -1.95
CA SER A 176 -7.56 5.97 -2.15
C SER A 176 -7.40 4.95 -1.01
N MET A 177 -6.21 4.88 -0.42
CA MET A 177 -5.90 4.02 0.73
C MET A 177 -4.90 4.70 1.66
N VAL A 178 -4.96 4.39 2.94
CA VAL A 178 -3.88 4.62 3.90
C VAL A 178 -3.11 3.32 4.13
N LYS A 179 -1.77 3.40 4.21
CA LYS A 179 -0.88 2.23 4.35
C LYS A 179 -0.06 2.36 5.63
N THR A 180 0.08 1.26 6.37
CA THR A 180 0.75 1.27 7.67
C THR A 180 2.22 1.67 7.58
N SER A 181 3.01 1.02 6.72
CA SER A 181 4.47 1.03 6.88
C SER A 181 5.22 0.83 5.57
N THR A 182 6.46 1.33 5.54
CA THR A 182 7.44 1.00 4.50
C THR A 182 8.02 -0.41 4.66
N GLY A 183 8.13 -0.89 5.91
CA GLY A 183 8.86 -2.10 6.27
C GLY A 183 10.38 -1.86 6.47
N PHE A 184 10.85 -0.61 6.36
CA PHE A 184 12.27 -0.21 6.50
C PHE A 184 12.53 0.58 7.79
N HIS A 185 11.50 1.09 8.45
CA HIS A 185 11.67 1.87 9.67
C HIS A 185 11.94 0.97 10.88
N PRO A 186 12.92 1.29 11.76
CA PRO A 186 13.26 0.45 12.90
C PRO A 186 12.17 0.33 13.97
N ALA A 187 11.21 1.28 14.02
CA ALA A 187 10.06 1.21 14.94
C ALA A 187 9.13 0.01 14.67
N GLY A 188 9.19 -0.61 13.49
CA GLY A 188 8.41 -1.78 13.16
C GLY A 188 7.53 -1.63 11.93
N GLY A 189 6.66 -2.62 11.73
CA GLY A 189 5.74 -2.72 10.59
C GLY A 189 4.26 -2.61 11.01
N ALA A 190 3.40 -3.38 10.33
CA ALA A 190 1.97 -3.43 10.60
C ALA A 190 1.67 -4.02 11.98
N SER A 191 0.70 -3.44 12.67
CA SER A 191 0.07 -4.02 13.86
C SER A 191 -1.45 -3.95 13.76
N VAL A 192 -2.13 -4.86 14.46
CA VAL A 192 -3.61 -4.86 14.52
C VAL A 192 -4.13 -3.57 15.14
N GLU A 193 -3.43 -3.04 16.14
CA GLU A 193 -3.75 -1.75 16.76
C GLU A 193 -3.72 -0.62 15.73
N ALA A 194 -2.62 -0.49 14.98
CA ALA A 194 -2.49 0.53 13.94
C ALA A 194 -3.59 0.41 12.88
N VAL A 195 -3.86 -0.81 12.39
CA VAL A 195 -4.90 -1.05 11.39
C VAL A 195 -6.28 -0.64 11.90
N ARG A 196 -6.63 -0.96 13.15
CA ARG A 196 -7.92 -0.57 13.77
C ARG A 196 -8.03 0.94 13.89
N LEU A 197 -6.98 1.63 14.35
CA LEU A 197 -6.94 3.10 14.43
C LEU A 197 -7.14 3.73 13.05
N MET A 198 -6.39 3.25 12.04
CA MET A 198 -6.47 3.73 10.67
C MET A 198 -7.86 3.49 10.07
N ARG A 199 -8.43 2.29 10.27
CA ARG A 199 -9.79 1.98 9.79
C ARG A 199 -10.85 2.89 10.41
N ALA A 200 -10.75 3.14 11.73
CA ALA A 200 -11.67 4.03 12.43
C ALA A 200 -11.50 5.52 12.06
N ALA A 201 -10.34 5.91 11.53
CA ALA A 201 -10.02 7.28 11.18
C ALA A 201 -10.55 7.72 9.81
N VAL A 202 -10.75 6.77 8.87
CA VAL A 202 -11.14 7.07 7.49
C VAL A 202 -12.52 6.50 7.16
N SER A 203 -13.16 7.06 6.14
CA SER A 203 -14.47 6.58 5.66
C SER A 203 -14.35 5.21 4.95
N ASP A 204 -15.50 4.56 4.71
CA ASP A 204 -15.55 3.28 3.99
C ASP A 204 -15.08 3.35 2.53
N ARG A 205 -14.94 4.57 1.98
CA ARG A 205 -14.42 4.80 0.64
C ARG A 205 -12.90 4.69 0.56
N VAL A 206 -12.20 4.80 1.69
CA VAL A 206 -10.75 4.72 1.77
C VAL A 206 -10.33 3.37 2.34
N GLY A 207 -9.54 2.61 1.59
CA GLY A 207 -9.02 1.33 2.04
C GLY A 207 -7.90 1.46 3.08
N VAL A 208 -7.60 0.36 3.77
CA VAL A 208 -6.44 0.25 4.66
C VAL A 208 -5.51 -0.86 4.15
N LYS A 209 -4.26 -0.51 3.84
CA LYS A 209 -3.22 -1.47 3.47
C LYS A 209 -2.29 -1.74 4.66
N ALA A 210 -2.19 -2.99 5.07
CA ALA A 210 -1.21 -3.43 6.06
C ALA A 210 0.05 -3.93 5.38
N SER A 211 1.23 -3.48 5.82
CA SER A 211 2.52 -3.91 5.27
C SER A 211 3.65 -3.82 6.29
N GLY A 212 4.71 -4.60 6.06
CA GLY A 212 5.87 -4.67 6.95
C GLY A 212 5.75 -5.73 8.03
N GLY A 213 6.60 -6.76 7.97
CA GLY A 213 6.70 -7.79 8.99
C GLY A 213 5.67 -8.93 8.94
N ILE A 214 4.76 -8.95 7.97
CA ILE A 214 3.72 -9.97 7.84
C ILE A 214 4.33 -11.23 7.19
N ARG A 215 4.41 -12.34 7.92
CA ARG A 215 5.11 -13.56 7.48
C ARG A 215 4.31 -14.84 7.65
N THR A 216 3.16 -14.79 8.32
CA THR A 216 2.31 -15.96 8.56
C THR A 216 0.85 -15.68 8.20
N ALA A 217 0.09 -16.75 7.94
CA ALA A 217 -1.34 -16.67 7.66
C ALA A 217 -2.13 -16.09 8.83
N GLU A 218 -1.74 -16.44 10.07
CA GLU A 218 -2.39 -15.96 11.29
C GLU A 218 -2.25 -14.43 11.40
N ALA A 219 -1.02 -13.91 11.22
CA ALA A 219 -0.79 -12.46 11.25
C ALA A 219 -1.56 -11.73 10.15
N ALA A 220 -1.61 -12.30 8.94
CA ALA A 220 -2.40 -11.74 7.83
C ALA A 220 -3.90 -11.71 8.18
N ALA A 221 -4.44 -12.80 8.71
CA ALA A 221 -5.84 -12.91 9.09
C ALA A 221 -6.23 -11.95 10.23
N GLU A 222 -5.36 -11.76 11.23
CA GLU A 222 -5.59 -10.79 12.31
C GLU A 222 -5.64 -9.35 11.78
N LEU A 223 -4.79 -8.99 10.83
CA LEU A 223 -4.79 -7.67 10.19
C LEU A 223 -6.05 -7.47 9.33
N ILE A 224 -6.50 -8.49 8.59
CA ILE A 224 -7.77 -8.46 7.84
C ILE A 224 -8.94 -8.27 8.81
N ALA A 225 -9.00 -9.06 9.88
CA ALA A 225 -10.03 -8.92 10.92
C ALA A 225 -9.98 -7.55 11.63
N GLY A 226 -8.80 -6.93 11.70
CA GLY A 226 -8.60 -5.57 12.18
C GLY A 226 -9.10 -4.47 11.23
N GLY A 227 -9.42 -4.80 9.97
CA GLY A 227 -9.94 -3.87 8.98
C GLY A 227 -9.01 -3.59 7.79
N ALA A 228 -7.92 -4.35 7.63
CA ALA A 228 -7.09 -4.25 6.43
C ALA A 228 -7.84 -4.81 5.22
N THR A 229 -7.88 -4.05 4.13
CA THR A 229 -8.47 -4.42 2.84
C THR A 229 -7.40 -4.73 1.77
N ARG A 230 -6.13 -4.55 2.09
CA ARG A 230 -4.98 -4.85 1.24
C ARG A 230 -3.79 -5.29 2.11
N LEU A 231 -2.97 -6.19 1.60
CA LEU A 231 -1.75 -6.64 2.26
C LEU A 231 -0.53 -6.42 1.37
N GLY A 232 0.55 -5.85 1.92
CA GLY A 232 1.84 -5.73 1.24
C GLY A 232 2.81 -6.76 1.80
N LEU A 233 3.16 -7.78 1.00
CA LEU A 233 3.94 -8.94 1.42
C LEU A 233 5.13 -9.20 0.52
N SER A 234 6.30 -9.51 1.11
CA SER A 234 7.43 -10.12 0.39
C SER A 234 7.43 -11.66 0.51
N ALA A 235 6.68 -12.20 1.48
CA ALA A 235 6.59 -13.64 1.76
C ALA A 235 5.20 -14.20 1.37
N SER A 236 4.66 -13.76 0.22
CA SER A 236 3.27 -14.07 -0.17
C SER A 236 3.00 -15.56 -0.26
N ALA A 237 3.93 -16.37 -0.80
CA ALA A 237 3.78 -17.82 -0.89
C ALA A 237 3.58 -18.45 0.49
N ALA A 238 4.47 -18.16 1.45
CA ALA A 238 4.40 -18.71 2.80
C ALA A 238 3.13 -18.30 3.55
N VAL A 239 2.66 -17.07 3.34
CA VAL A 239 1.39 -16.59 3.93
C VAL A 239 0.21 -17.32 3.32
N LEU A 240 0.16 -17.45 2.00
CA LEU A 240 -0.93 -18.12 1.28
C LEU A 240 -1.01 -19.62 1.56
N ASP A 241 0.12 -20.29 1.80
CA ASP A 241 0.17 -21.71 2.11
C ASP A 241 -0.49 -22.07 3.45
N GLY A 242 -0.68 -21.09 4.34
CA GLY A 242 -1.40 -21.27 5.58
C GLY A 242 -2.93 -21.11 5.49
N PHE A 243 -3.48 -20.75 4.31
CA PHE A 243 -4.92 -20.65 4.08
C PHE A 243 -5.47 -21.88 3.33
N PRO A 244 -6.69 -22.32 3.64
CA PRO A 244 -7.35 -23.41 2.91
C PRO A 244 -7.66 -22.98 1.45
N GLU A 245 -7.65 -23.95 0.52
CA GLU A 245 -7.97 -23.76 -0.89
C GLU A 245 -9.44 -23.30 -1.13
#